data_e20bd8969938bb31647ac85c35fe4fd8
#
_entry.id   e20bd8969938bb31647ac85c35fe4fd8
#
_cell.length_a   1.000
_cell.length_b   1.000
_cell.length_c   1.000
_cell.angle_alpha   90.00
_cell.angle_beta   90.00
_cell.angle_gamma   90.00
#
_symmetry.space_group_name_H-M   'P 1'
#
loop_
_entity.id
_entity.type
_entity.pdbx_description
1 polymer ?
#
loop_
_entity_poly.entity_id
_entity_poly.type
_entity_poly.pdbx_seq_one_letter_code
_entity_poly.pdbx_strand_id
1 'polypeptide(L)'
;TGYRWHVRAWCEKNQDFRDFVLSRFRGEADLMDESPRLADQDDDWQHIVTLKIEPDSRLSLEQQEVIAHDYNMTEGRLELPVRAKLAPYLLQLLNVNTGPLLEDPRAQQLVLTNQNAVNTWLM
;
A
#
# COMPACT_ATOMS: atom_id res chain seq x y z
N THR A 1 2.38 -4.72 -16.06
CA THR A 1 1.97 -4.17 -14.81
C THR A 1 3.08 -3.47 -14.02
N GLY A 2 3.59 -2.41 -14.48
CA GLY A 2 4.57 -1.64 -13.74
C GLY A 2 3.93 -0.78 -12.67
N TYR A 3 4.76 -0.26 -11.80
CA TYR A 3 4.33 0.73 -10.83
C TYR A 3 4.09 2.04 -11.56
N ARG A 4 3.09 2.76 -11.10
CA ARG A 4 2.72 4.05 -11.68
C ARG A 4 2.87 5.13 -10.63
N TRP A 5 3.32 6.30 -11.07
CA TRP A 5 3.34 7.48 -10.21
C TRP A 5 1.92 8.02 -10.05
N HIS A 6 1.56 8.28 -8.81
CA HIS A 6 0.24 8.82 -8.46
C HIS A 6 0.40 10.13 -7.71
N VAL A 7 -0.59 10.99 -7.90
CA VAL A 7 -0.70 12.26 -7.17
C VAL A 7 -2.03 12.26 -6.43
N ARG A 8 -1.99 12.51 -5.13
CA ARG A 8 -3.19 12.72 -4.32
C ARG A 8 -3.50 14.20 -4.29
N ALA A 9 -4.68 14.61 -4.75
CA ALA A 9 -5.02 16.01 -4.88
C ALA A 9 -6.52 16.26 -4.74
N TRP A 10 -6.86 17.50 -4.40
CA TRP A 10 -8.25 17.96 -4.41
C TRP A 10 -8.73 18.10 -5.86
N CYS A 11 -9.85 17.47 -6.17
CA CYS A 11 -10.47 17.54 -7.49
C CYS A 11 -11.65 18.51 -7.45
N GLU A 12 -11.52 19.66 -8.09
CA GLU A 12 -12.57 20.68 -8.13
C GLU A 12 -13.84 20.20 -8.81
N LYS A 13 -13.68 19.41 -9.87
CA LYS A 13 -14.80 18.86 -10.63
C LYS A 13 -15.69 17.96 -9.76
N ASN A 14 -15.08 17.14 -8.95
CA ASN A 14 -15.79 16.17 -8.10
C ASN A 14 -15.98 16.64 -6.66
N GLN A 15 -15.37 17.76 -6.29
CA GLN A 15 -15.38 18.31 -4.92
C GLN A 15 -14.95 17.26 -3.90
N ASP A 16 -13.84 16.57 -4.21
CA ASP A 16 -13.33 15.46 -3.41
C ASP A 16 -11.82 15.30 -3.62
N PHE A 17 -11.14 14.70 -2.66
CA PHE A 17 -9.78 14.28 -2.84
C PHE A 17 -9.74 12.99 -3.64
N ARG A 18 -8.86 12.95 -4.64
CA ARG A 18 -8.72 11.79 -5.53
C ARG A 18 -7.27 11.49 -5.85
N ASP A 19 -7.03 10.23 -6.21
CA ASP A 19 -5.74 9.81 -6.71
C ASP A 19 -5.74 9.93 -8.23
N PHE A 20 -4.69 10.54 -8.77
CA PHE A 20 -4.51 10.72 -10.21
C PHE A 20 -3.26 10.00 -10.67
N VAL A 21 -3.37 9.30 -11.79
CA VAL A 21 -2.21 8.65 -12.42
C VAL A 21 -1.47 9.70 -13.24
N LEU A 22 -0.20 9.93 -12.89
CA LEU A 22 0.60 11.00 -13.49
C LEU A 22 0.70 10.89 -15.01
N SER A 23 0.82 9.67 -15.53
CA SER A 23 0.92 9.43 -16.98
C SER A 23 -0.34 9.78 -17.76
N ARG A 24 -1.45 10.03 -17.07
CA ARG A 24 -2.72 10.40 -17.73
C ARG A 24 -2.95 11.90 -17.80
N PHE A 25 -2.02 12.69 -17.30
CA PHE A 25 -2.11 14.14 -17.39
C PHE A 25 -1.93 14.56 -18.85
N ARG A 26 -2.65 15.60 -19.24
CA ARG A 26 -2.60 16.18 -20.59
C ARG A 26 -2.50 17.70 -20.47
N GLY A 27 -1.78 18.30 -21.44
CA GLY A 27 -1.59 19.73 -21.47
C GLY A 27 -0.54 20.21 -20.50
N GLU A 28 -0.48 21.51 -20.32
CA GLU A 28 0.48 22.16 -19.43
C GLU A 28 -0.14 22.41 -18.07
N ALA A 29 0.70 22.39 -17.03
CA ALA A 29 0.28 22.73 -15.68
C ALA A 29 0.29 24.25 -15.52
N ASP A 30 -0.76 24.79 -14.93
CA ASP A 30 -0.83 26.20 -14.56
C ASP A 30 -0.65 26.34 -13.05
N LEU A 31 0.24 27.24 -12.63
CA LEU A 31 0.38 27.58 -11.22
C LEU A 31 -0.72 28.54 -10.83
N MET A 32 -1.47 28.14 -9.83
CA MET A 32 -2.57 28.94 -9.31
C MET A 32 -2.25 29.33 -7.86
N ASP A 33 -3.18 30.03 -7.21
CA ASP A 33 -3.09 30.33 -5.81
C ASP A 33 -3.20 29.06 -4.97
N GLU A 34 -3.10 29.19 -3.65
CA GLU A 34 -3.22 28.04 -2.76
C GLU A 34 -4.51 27.27 -3.00
N SER A 35 -4.43 25.93 -2.84
CA SER A 35 -5.61 25.08 -2.92
C SER A 35 -6.64 25.48 -1.84
N PRO A 36 -7.93 25.48 -2.18
CA PRO A 36 -8.97 25.71 -1.17
C PRO A 36 -9.05 24.63 -0.11
N ARG A 37 -8.39 23.48 -0.37
CA ARG A 37 -8.33 22.35 0.57
C ARG A 37 -6.89 21.98 0.80
N LEU A 38 -6.53 21.75 2.05
CA LEU A 38 -5.19 21.35 2.45
C LEU A 38 -5.15 19.85 2.72
N ALA A 39 -3.95 19.27 2.72
CA ALA A 39 -3.76 17.84 2.93
C ALA A 39 -4.33 17.35 4.27
N ASP A 40 -4.28 18.19 5.31
CA ASP A 40 -4.84 17.85 6.62
C ASP A 40 -6.37 17.77 6.64
N GLN A 41 -7.03 18.25 5.59
CA GLN A 41 -8.48 18.15 5.41
C GLN A 41 -8.89 16.89 4.65
N ASP A 42 -7.92 16.11 4.15
CA ASP A 42 -8.16 14.84 3.47
C ASP A 42 -8.18 13.74 4.53
N ASP A 43 -9.34 13.41 5.05
CA ASP A 43 -9.49 12.42 6.12
C ASP A 43 -8.94 11.06 5.74
N ASP A 44 -9.18 10.62 4.51
CA ASP A 44 -8.66 9.34 4.02
C ASP A 44 -7.13 9.35 3.99
N TRP A 45 -6.53 10.47 3.58
CA TRP A 45 -5.08 10.61 3.56
C TRP A 45 -4.48 10.60 4.97
N GLN A 46 -5.19 11.15 5.95
CA GLN A 46 -4.72 11.21 7.33
C GLN A 46 -4.87 9.86 8.06
N HIS A 47 -5.69 8.96 7.53
CA HIS A 47 -5.92 7.67 8.17
C HIS A 47 -4.68 6.77 8.09
N ILE A 48 -4.25 6.26 9.24
CA ILE A 48 -3.09 5.37 9.35
C ILE A 48 -3.57 3.97 9.67
N VAL A 49 -3.04 2.98 8.97
CA VAL A 49 -3.28 1.57 9.26
C VAL A 49 -1.94 0.91 9.54
N THR A 50 -1.96 -0.17 10.31
CA THR A 50 -0.77 -0.99 10.56
C THR A 50 -0.89 -2.26 9.74
N LEU A 51 0.05 -2.46 8.83
CA LEU A 51 0.12 -3.69 8.03
C LEU A 51 0.94 -4.72 8.81
N LYS A 52 0.38 -5.91 8.99
CA LYS A 52 1.08 -7.03 9.63
C LYS A 52 1.43 -8.06 8.57
N ILE A 53 2.71 -8.23 8.33
CA ILE A 53 3.24 -9.04 7.23
C ILE A 53 4.12 -10.14 7.82
N GLU A 54 3.92 -11.35 7.36
CA GLU A 54 4.70 -12.52 7.78
C GLU A 54 5.10 -13.35 6.57
N PRO A 55 6.15 -14.17 6.69
CA PRO A 55 6.44 -15.16 5.66
C PRO A 55 5.30 -16.16 5.55
N ASP A 56 5.06 -16.67 4.36
CA ASP A 56 4.04 -17.70 4.16
C ASP A 56 4.41 -18.94 5.02
N SER A 57 3.48 -19.39 5.86
CA SER A 57 3.72 -20.48 6.79
C SER A 57 3.93 -21.83 6.11
N ARG A 58 3.64 -21.94 4.82
CA ARG A 58 3.89 -23.15 4.03
C ARG A 58 5.35 -23.31 3.62
N LEU A 59 6.15 -22.25 3.76
CA LEU A 59 7.59 -22.31 3.54
C LEU A 59 8.26 -23.07 4.68
N SER A 60 9.46 -23.64 4.43
CA SER A 60 10.23 -24.30 5.47
C SER A 60 10.61 -23.30 6.57
N LEU A 61 10.89 -23.78 7.77
CA LEU A 61 11.32 -22.91 8.86
C LEU A 61 12.59 -22.15 8.49
N GLU A 62 13.53 -22.79 7.80
CA GLU A 62 14.77 -22.14 7.35
C GLU A 62 14.47 -20.99 6.39
N GLN A 63 13.57 -21.21 5.43
CA GLN A 63 13.17 -20.16 4.49
C GLN A 63 12.47 -19.02 5.19
N GLN A 64 11.58 -19.31 6.16
CA GLN A 64 10.92 -18.28 6.95
C GLN A 64 11.93 -17.45 7.74
N GLU A 65 12.95 -18.08 8.31
CA GLU A 65 13.99 -17.38 9.06
C GLU A 65 14.81 -16.45 8.16
N VAL A 66 15.16 -16.89 6.96
CA VAL A 66 15.89 -16.07 5.99
C VAL A 66 15.07 -14.83 5.62
N ILE A 67 13.78 -15.00 5.33
CA ILE A 67 12.88 -13.90 5.01
C ILE A 67 12.77 -12.92 6.19
N ALA A 68 12.59 -13.45 7.39
CA ALA A 68 12.49 -12.62 8.58
C ALA A 68 13.76 -11.79 8.79
N HIS A 69 14.92 -12.36 8.51
CA HIS A 69 16.19 -11.64 8.60
C HIS A 69 16.30 -10.56 7.52
N ASP A 70 15.95 -10.90 6.28
CA ASP A 70 16.05 -9.97 5.14
C ASP A 70 15.19 -8.72 5.33
N TYR A 71 14.01 -8.88 5.94
CA TYR A 71 13.08 -7.77 6.19
C TYR A 71 13.18 -7.20 7.60
N ASN A 72 14.17 -7.66 8.38
CA ASN A 72 14.38 -7.22 9.76
C ASN A 72 13.12 -7.36 10.61
N MET A 73 12.46 -8.50 10.48
CA MET A 73 11.24 -8.81 11.22
C MET A 73 11.53 -9.09 12.69
N THR A 74 10.61 -8.69 13.55
CA THR A 74 10.65 -8.99 14.99
C THR A 74 9.67 -10.12 15.28
N GLU A 75 10.17 -11.19 15.91
CA GLU A 75 9.34 -12.38 16.22
C GLU A 75 8.65 -12.94 14.97
N GLY A 76 9.35 -12.90 13.82
CA GLY A 76 8.82 -13.41 12.55
C GLY A 76 7.74 -12.55 11.92
N ARG A 77 7.59 -11.31 12.34
CA ARG A 77 6.55 -10.40 11.86
C ARG A 77 7.11 -9.02 11.57
N LEU A 78 6.60 -8.42 10.50
CA LEU A 78 6.85 -7.04 10.17
C LEU A 78 5.56 -6.24 10.39
N GLU A 79 5.62 -5.23 11.23
CA GLU A 79 4.49 -4.31 11.46
C GLU A 79 4.85 -2.94 10.91
N LEU A 80 4.07 -2.48 9.92
CA LEU A 80 4.31 -1.21 9.24
C LEU A 80 3.11 -0.28 9.40
N PRO A 81 3.24 0.80 10.19
CA PRO A 81 2.23 1.85 10.19
C PRO A 81 2.40 2.68 8.91
N VAL A 82 1.34 2.78 8.11
CA VAL A 82 1.37 3.49 6.84
C VAL A 82 0.06 4.22 6.63
N ARG A 83 0.07 5.24 5.77
CA ARG A 83 -1.17 5.88 5.36
C ARG A 83 -2.02 4.85 4.60
N ALA A 84 -3.31 4.78 4.97
CA ALA A 84 -4.22 3.78 4.41
C ALA A 84 -4.28 3.87 2.88
N LYS A 85 -4.24 5.07 2.32
CA LYS A 85 -4.27 5.26 0.86
C LYS A 85 -3.02 4.77 0.15
N LEU A 86 -1.91 4.63 0.86
CA LEU A 86 -0.65 4.10 0.30
C LEU A 86 -0.51 2.60 0.50
N ALA A 87 -1.33 1.99 1.35
CA ALA A 87 -1.20 0.57 1.68
C ALA A 87 -1.25 -0.35 0.45
N PRO A 88 -2.20 -0.21 -0.51
CA PRO A 88 -2.22 -1.10 -1.67
C PRO A 88 -0.94 -1.02 -2.50
N TYR A 89 -0.39 0.17 -2.65
CA TYR A 89 0.83 0.38 -3.45
C TYR A 89 2.06 -0.24 -2.76
N LEU A 90 2.15 -0.08 -1.44
CA LEU A 90 3.25 -0.67 -0.68
C LEU A 90 3.19 -2.19 -0.71
N LEU A 91 2.01 -2.77 -0.55
CA LEU A 91 1.85 -4.22 -0.61
C LEU A 91 2.21 -4.77 -1.99
N GLN A 92 1.87 -4.04 -3.05
CA GLN A 92 2.26 -4.41 -4.41
C GLN A 92 3.78 -4.31 -4.58
N LEU A 93 4.40 -3.26 -4.06
CA LEU A 93 5.84 -3.05 -4.14
C LEU A 93 6.61 -4.17 -3.44
N LEU A 94 6.13 -4.62 -2.29
CA LEU A 94 6.74 -5.70 -1.51
C LEU A 94 6.33 -7.09 -2.01
N ASN A 95 5.47 -7.17 -3.01
CA ASN A 95 4.93 -8.42 -3.53
C ASN A 95 4.26 -9.27 -2.44
N VAL A 96 3.45 -8.62 -1.61
CA VAL A 96 2.71 -9.28 -0.53
C VAL A 96 1.39 -9.86 -1.08
N ASN A 97 1.10 -11.11 -0.72
CA ASN A 97 -0.14 -11.76 -1.11
C ASN A 97 -1.32 -11.16 -0.32
N THR A 98 -2.27 -10.56 -1.02
CA THR A 98 -3.47 -9.94 -0.43
C THR A 98 -4.77 -10.61 -0.88
N GLY A 99 -4.67 -11.68 -1.66
CA GLY A 99 -5.82 -12.43 -2.14
C GLY A 99 -5.77 -13.88 -1.67
N PRO A 100 -6.46 -14.79 -2.37
CA PRO A 100 -6.31 -16.21 -2.11
C PRO A 100 -4.85 -16.63 -2.19
N LEU A 101 -4.43 -17.52 -1.30
CA LEU A 101 -3.04 -17.97 -1.28
C LEU A 101 -2.69 -18.66 -2.60
N LEU A 102 -1.53 -18.31 -3.14
CA LEU A 102 -1.01 -18.97 -4.34
C LEU A 102 -0.70 -20.43 -4.04
N GLU A 103 -0.80 -21.26 -5.07
CA GLU A 103 -0.49 -22.68 -4.95
C GLU A 103 0.96 -22.90 -4.55
N ASP A 104 1.88 -22.11 -5.12
CA ASP A 104 3.30 -22.18 -4.77
C ASP A 104 3.67 -20.98 -3.89
N PRO A 105 3.95 -21.19 -2.60
CA PRO A 105 4.30 -20.10 -1.68
C PRO A 105 5.62 -19.39 -2.03
N ARG A 106 6.45 -19.99 -2.88
CA ARG A 106 7.71 -19.36 -3.29
C ARG A 106 7.51 -18.27 -4.33
N ALA A 107 6.36 -18.28 -5.03
CA ALA A 107 6.05 -17.25 -6.02
C ALA A 107 5.75 -15.90 -5.35
N GLN A 108 5.21 -15.94 -4.13
CA GLN A 108 4.90 -14.75 -3.36
C GLN A 108 5.04 -15.11 -1.88
N GLN A 109 6.21 -14.83 -1.34
CA GLN A 109 6.66 -15.37 -0.06
C GLN A 109 6.09 -14.66 1.17
N LEU A 110 5.55 -13.46 1.00
CA LEU A 110 5.01 -12.65 2.10
C LEU A 110 3.49 -12.68 2.06
N VAL A 111 2.86 -12.74 3.23
CA VAL A 111 1.41 -12.68 3.37
C VAL A 111 1.01 -11.58 4.34
N LEU A 112 -0.14 -10.98 4.10
CA LEU A 112 -0.74 -9.97 4.98
C LEU A 112 -1.65 -10.71 5.97
N THR A 113 -1.29 -10.68 7.25
CA THR A 113 -1.99 -11.47 8.26
C THR A 113 -3.21 -10.76 8.87
N ASN A 114 -3.30 -9.43 8.72
CA ASN A 114 -4.44 -8.66 9.23
C ASN A 114 -5.30 -8.08 8.11
N GLN A 115 -5.46 -8.82 7.03
CA GLN A 115 -6.20 -8.34 5.86
C GLN A 115 -7.62 -7.88 6.20
N ASN A 116 -8.31 -8.56 7.11
CA ASN A 116 -9.67 -8.18 7.50
C ASN A 116 -9.73 -6.77 8.09
N ALA A 117 -8.71 -6.36 8.83
CA ALA A 117 -8.67 -5.04 9.47
C ALA A 117 -8.42 -3.91 8.47
N VAL A 118 -7.80 -4.21 7.32
CA VAL A 118 -7.40 -3.18 6.34
C VAL A 118 -8.08 -3.36 4.98
N ASN A 119 -8.92 -4.37 4.83
CA ASN A 119 -9.49 -4.78 3.54
C ASN A 119 -10.24 -3.66 2.83
N THR A 120 -10.92 -2.79 3.56
CA THR A 120 -11.64 -1.65 3.00
C THR A 120 -10.73 -0.75 2.17
N TRP A 121 -9.46 -0.66 2.55
CA TRP A 121 -8.47 0.21 1.90
C TRP A 121 -7.77 -0.44 0.71
N LEU A 122 -7.93 -1.76 0.54
CA LEU A 122 -7.23 -2.53 -0.50
C LEU A 122 -8.01 -2.67 -1.80
N MET A 123 -9.25 -2.20 -1.83
CA MET A 123 -10.11 -2.28 -3.02
C MET A 123 -10.01 -1.04 -3.89
#